data_7a534ad40891be633e003d526faf4412
#
_entry.id   7a534ad40891be633e003d526faf4412
#
_cell.length_a   1.000
_cell.length_b   1.000
_cell.length_c   1.000
_cell.angle_alpha   90.00
_cell.angle_beta   90.00
_cell.angle_gamma   90.00
#
_symmetry.space_group_name_H-M   'P 1'
#
loop_
_entity.id
_entity.type
_entity.pdbx_description
1 polymer ?
#
loop_
_entity_poly.entity_id
_entity_poly.type
_entity_poly.pdbx_seq_one_letter_code
_entity_poly.pdbx_strand_id
1 'polypeptide(L)' 'LVYRANLLEEPKEKKNLLIKAIAKVKIIDFLINLSYDRELLPQKRYIKLSEKLDDIVKYISGLLKTYNKQQ' A
#
# COMPACT_ATOMS: atom_id res chain seq x y z
N LEU A 1 -28.70 2.08 3.82
CA LEU A 1 -28.08 3.30 3.39
C LEU A 1 -26.58 3.21 3.32
N VAL A 2 -25.97 2.57 4.32
CA VAL A 2 -24.55 2.25 4.23
C VAL A 2 -24.31 1.34 3.03
N TYR A 3 -25.16 0.37 2.87
CA TYR A 3 -25.14 -0.52 1.73
C TYR A 3 -25.25 0.26 0.41
N ARG A 4 -26.16 1.21 0.39
CA ARG A 4 -26.35 2.04 -0.79
C ARG A 4 -25.16 2.92 -1.07
N ALA A 5 -24.56 3.45 -0.01
CA ALA A 5 -23.35 4.26 -0.18
C ALA A 5 -22.22 3.45 -0.81
N ASN A 6 -22.12 2.18 -0.41
CA ASN A 6 -21.10 1.33 -0.99
C ASN A 6 -21.34 1.08 -2.47
N LEU A 7 -22.59 0.93 -2.86
CA LEU A 7 -22.93 0.74 -4.27
C LEU A 7 -22.65 2.00 -5.10
N LEU A 8 -22.75 3.16 -4.48
CA LEU A 8 -22.56 4.43 -5.15
C LEU A 8 -21.14 4.95 -4.99
N GLU A 9 -20.28 4.20 -4.29
CA GLU A 9 -18.90 4.60 -4.10
C GLU A 9 -18.21 4.76 -5.45
N GLU A 10 -17.68 5.95 -5.68
CA GLU A 10 -17.05 6.25 -6.94
C GLU A 10 -15.65 5.69 -7.02
N PRO A 11 -15.18 5.34 -8.23
CA PRO A 11 -13.78 4.92 -8.41
C PRO A 11 -12.79 5.92 -7.85
N LYS A 12 -13.13 7.19 -7.87
CA LYS A 12 -12.30 8.25 -7.32
C LYS A 12 -12.03 8.05 -5.83
N GLU A 13 -13.06 7.67 -5.07
CA GLU A 13 -12.89 7.42 -3.64
C GLU A 13 -12.02 6.22 -3.38
N LYS A 14 -12.23 5.15 -4.15
CA LYS A 14 -11.40 3.96 -4.04
C LYS A 14 -9.96 4.26 -4.40
N LYS A 15 -9.75 5.07 -5.42
CA LYS A 15 -8.42 5.50 -5.81
C LYS A 15 -7.73 6.25 -4.68
N ASN A 16 -8.45 7.15 -4.02
CA ASN A 16 -7.89 7.90 -2.89
C ASN A 16 -7.50 6.99 -1.74
N LEU A 17 -8.32 5.97 -1.45
CA LEU A 17 -8.01 5.00 -0.42
C LEU A 17 -6.74 4.22 -0.75
N LEU A 18 -6.57 3.86 -2.02
CA LEU A 18 -5.37 3.15 -2.45
C LEU A 18 -4.13 4.02 -2.34
N ILE A 19 -4.25 5.30 -2.67
CA ILE A 19 -3.14 6.24 -2.52
C ILE A 19 -2.74 6.37 -1.06
N LYS A 20 -3.73 6.45 -0.16
CA LYS A 20 -3.46 6.51 1.27
C LYS A 20 -2.79 5.22 1.75
N ALA A 21 -3.20 4.08 1.20
CA ALA A 21 -2.58 2.80 1.57
C ALA A 21 -1.11 2.77 1.16
N ILE A 22 -0.80 3.27 -0.03
CA ILE A 22 0.60 3.35 -0.48
C ILE A 22 1.40 4.25 0.44
N ALA A 23 0.85 5.39 0.85
CA ALA A 23 1.53 6.29 1.76
C ALA A 23 1.87 5.61 3.08
N LYS A 24 0.93 4.82 3.61
CA LYS A 24 1.17 4.07 4.84
C LYS A 24 2.24 3.00 4.66
N VAL A 25 2.24 2.32 3.53
CA VAL A 25 3.26 1.32 3.24
C VAL A 25 4.63 1.98 3.19
N LYS A 26 4.73 3.17 2.64
CA LYS A 26 6.00 3.89 2.58
C LYS A 26 6.50 4.27 3.97
N ILE A 27 5.60 4.61 4.89
CA ILE A 27 5.97 4.88 6.27
C ILE A 27 6.52 3.61 6.92
N ILE A 28 5.85 2.47 6.70
CA ILE A 28 6.30 1.20 7.24
C ILE A 28 7.67 0.85 6.66
N ASP A 29 7.86 1.05 5.36
CA ASP A 29 9.14 0.80 4.72
C ASP A 29 10.25 1.64 5.35
N PHE A 30 9.97 2.91 5.61
CA PHE A 30 10.94 3.78 6.28
C PHE A 30 11.32 3.24 7.66
N LEU A 31 10.32 2.80 8.44
CA LEU A 31 10.57 2.28 9.77
C LEU A 31 11.36 0.97 9.73
N ILE A 32 11.09 0.13 8.75
CA ILE A 32 11.83 -1.12 8.58
C ILE A 32 13.29 -0.82 8.23
N ASN A 33 13.52 0.11 7.33
CA ASN A 33 14.88 0.49 6.96
C ASN A 33 15.64 1.10 8.13
N LEU A 34 14.96 1.94 8.90
CA LEU A 34 15.57 2.54 10.08
C LEU A 34 15.93 1.48 11.12
N SER A 35 15.04 0.51 11.33
CA SER A 35 15.28 -0.57 12.26
C SER A 35 16.47 -1.41 11.82
N TYR A 36 16.59 -1.66 10.54
CA TYR A 36 17.73 -2.41 10.01
C TYR A 36 19.03 -1.63 10.18
N ASP A 37 19.00 -0.34 9.87
CA ASP A 37 20.19 0.52 10.02
C ASP A 37 20.67 0.57 11.46
N ARG A 38 19.76 0.47 12.42
CA ARG A 38 20.08 0.47 13.84
C ARG A 38 20.35 -0.90 14.40
N GLU A 39 20.43 -1.90 13.51
CA GLU A 39 20.73 -3.29 13.89
C GLU A 39 19.68 -3.89 14.82
N LEU A 40 18.46 -3.38 14.77
CA LEU A 40 17.35 -3.95 15.53
C LEU A 40 16.63 -5.04 14.79
N LEU A 41 16.90 -5.18 13.49
CA LEU A 41 16.21 -6.11 12.63
C LEU A 41 17.23 -6.99 11.89
N PRO A 42 17.15 -8.32 12.02
CA PRO A 42 18.07 -9.21 11.30
C PRO A 42 17.90 -9.08 9.79
N GLN A 43 18.98 -9.27 9.06
CA GLN A 43 18.99 -9.13 7.60
C GLN A 43 17.95 -10.02 6.94
N LYS A 44 17.80 -11.26 7.39
CA LYS A 44 16.82 -12.16 6.80
C LYS A 44 15.40 -11.61 6.90
N ARG A 45 15.05 -11.08 8.06
CA ARG A 45 13.73 -10.49 8.26
C ARG A 45 13.56 -9.21 7.44
N TYR A 46 14.60 -8.42 7.39
CA TYR A 46 14.59 -7.20 6.62
C TYR A 46 14.26 -7.49 5.15
N ILE A 47 14.94 -8.46 4.57
CA ILE A 47 14.73 -8.82 3.17
C ILE A 47 13.30 -9.32 2.95
N LYS A 48 12.81 -10.21 3.82
CA LYS A 48 11.46 -10.74 3.69
C LYS A 48 10.39 -9.66 3.80
N LEU A 49 10.54 -8.76 4.76
CA LEU A 49 9.58 -7.68 4.94
C LEU A 49 9.58 -6.72 3.77
N SER A 50 10.78 -6.40 3.26
CA SER A 50 10.90 -5.54 2.10
C SER A 50 10.25 -6.14 0.86
N GLU A 51 10.42 -7.45 0.65
CA GLU A 51 9.79 -8.13 -0.46
C GLU A 51 8.28 -8.11 -0.36
N LYS A 52 7.74 -8.33 0.84
CA LYS A 52 6.30 -8.30 1.05
C LYS A 52 5.72 -6.92 0.80
N LEU A 53 6.41 -5.89 1.27
CA LEU A 53 5.96 -4.52 1.03
C LEU A 53 5.99 -4.19 -0.46
N ASP A 54 7.02 -4.62 -1.15
CA ASP A 54 7.13 -4.40 -2.58
C ASP A 54 5.98 -5.06 -3.33
N ASP A 55 5.62 -6.29 -2.94
CA ASP A 55 4.50 -7.00 -3.53
C ASP A 55 3.18 -6.26 -3.30
N ILE A 56 2.99 -5.74 -2.09
CA ILE A 56 1.79 -4.97 -1.77
C ILE A 56 1.71 -3.71 -2.62
N VAL A 57 2.81 -2.99 -2.76
CA VAL A 57 2.84 -1.79 -3.57
C VAL A 57 2.52 -2.10 -5.03
N LYS A 58 3.09 -3.18 -5.55
CA LYS A 58 2.82 -3.59 -6.93
C LYS A 58 1.35 -3.92 -7.13
N TYR A 59 0.75 -4.62 -6.17
CA TYR A 59 -0.66 -4.97 -6.25
C TYR A 59 -1.54 -3.71 -6.24
N ILE A 60 -1.27 -2.81 -5.31
CA ILE A 60 -2.03 -1.57 -5.19
C ILE A 60 -1.85 -0.71 -6.43
N SER A 61 -0.64 -0.63 -6.96
CA SER A 61 -0.36 0.13 -8.17
C SER A 61 -1.13 -0.43 -9.37
N GLY A 62 -1.24 -1.76 -9.44
CA GLY A 62 -2.03 -2.40 -10.47
C GLY A 62 -3.50 -2.02 -10.39
N LEU A 63 -4.05 -1.98 -9.16
CA LEU A 63 -5.42 -1.56 -8.96
C LEU A 63 -5.63 -0.10 -9.36
N LEU A 64 -4.68 0.76 -9.03
CA LEU A 64 -4.76 2.16 -9.40
C LEU A 64 -4.81 2.35 -10.91
N LYS A 65 -4.00 1.59 -11.63
CA LYS A 65 -4.02 1.64 -13.09
C LYS A 65 -5.38 1.23 -13.64
N THR A 66 -5.99 0.23 -13.03
CA THR A 66 -7.31 -0.21 -13.45
C THR A 66 -8.35 0.88 -13.26
N TYR A 67 -8.35 1.55 -12.11
CA TYR A 67 -9.29 2.63 -11.86
C TYR A 67 -9.04 3.83 -12.78
N ASN A 68 -7.79 4.12 -13.07
CA ASN A 68 -7.48 5.21 -14.00
C ASN A 68 -8.01 4.93 -15.40
N LYS A 69 -7.95 3.69 -15.84
CA LYS A 69 -8.48 3.33 -17.17
C LYS A 69 -9.99 3.46 -17.23
N GLN A 70 -10.67 3.28 -16.12
CA GLN A 70 -12.13 3.36 -16.08
C GLN A 70 -12.62 4.81 -16.11
N GLN A 71 -11.76 5.74 -15.87
CA GLN A 71 -12.09 7.16 -15.94
C GLN A 71 -11.77 7.68 -17.33
#